data_bc48ef9f631dd3921d573e7762a56032
#
_entry.id   bc48ef9f631dd3921d573e7762a56032
#
_cell.length_a   1.000
_cell.length_b   1.000
_cell.length_c   1.000
_cell.angle_alpha   90.00
_cell.angle_beta   90.00
_cell.angle_gamma   90.00
#
_symmetry.space_group_name_H-M   'P 1'
#
loop_
_entity.id
_entity.type
_entity.pdbx_description
1 polymer ?
#
loop_
_entity_poly.entity_id
_entity_poly.type
_entity_poly.pdbx_seq_one_letter_code
_entity_poly.pdbx_strand_id
1 'polypeptide(L)'
;MYLFLALIIIALHILLLFYFGYTLIAVFRGAPPIPSLSSTVKRMMRLAEIKPGEALIDLGSGDGRILLAASKLGAQCLGIEINPLLVWYTRIRACLSKASSVSVRRTNLWKVDVSQADVVTIYMVPIFMQKLKEKLQAEMKPGSRIIAAVHPFPDWPPTAQEDNVFLYRIPH
;
A
#
# COMPACT_ATOMS: atom_id res chain seq x y z
N MET A 1 -37.55 21.16 -2.01
CA MET A 1 -36.80 20.58 -0.86
C MET A 1 -36.70 19.06 -0.95
N TYR A 2 -37.80 18.29 -1.02
CA TYR A 2 -37.77 16.82 -1.07
C TYR A 2 -37.04 16.24 -2.28
N LEU A 3 -37.18 16.79 -3.47
CA LEU A 3 -36.47 16.35 -4.67
C LEU A 3 -34.95 16.50 -4.52
N PHE A 4 -34.48 17.61 -3.96
CA PHE A 4 -33.07 17.87 -3.72
C PHE A 4 -32.50 16.88 -2.71
N LEU A 5 -33.21 16.58 -1.62
CA LEU A 5 -32.83 15.58 -0.65
C LEU A 5 -32.77 14.17 -1.27
N ALA A 6 -33.77 13.81 -2.09
CA ALA A 6 -33.78 12.53 -2.79
C ALA A 6 -32.57 12.38 -3.73
N LEU A 7 -32.21 13.42 -4.48
CA LEU A 7 -31.05 13.40 -5.36
C LEU A 7 -29.73 13.22 -4.58
N ILE A 8 -29.58 13.86 -3.41
CA ILE A 8 -28.42 13.65 -2.54
C ILE A 8 -28.36 12.20 -2.05
N ILE A 9 -29.48 11.64 -1.61
CA ILE A 9 -29.55 10.26 -1.12
C ILE A 9 -29.15 9.29 -2.24
N ILE A 10 -29.69 9.49 -3.45
CA ILE A 10 -29.34 8.66 -4.62
C ILE A 10 -27.84 8.77 -4.93
N ALA A 11 -27.28 9.97 -4.95
CA ALA A 11 -25.85 10.19 -5.21
C ALA A 11 -24.96 9.49 -4.17
N LEU A 12 -25.34 9.55 -2.89
CA LEU A 12 -24.64 8.84 -1.80
C LEU A 12 -24.70 7.32 -1.98
N HIS A 13 -25.85 6.77 -2.37
CA HIS A 13 -25.99 5.33 -2.64
C HIS A 13 -25.13 4.89 -3.82
N ILE A 14 -25.11 5.65 -4.91
CA ILE A 14 -24.24 5.38 -6.06
C ILE A 14 -22.77 5.40 -5.64
N LEU A 15 -22.34 6.40 -4.87
CA LEU A 15 -20.97 6.49 -4.37
C LEU A 15 -20.61 5.28 -3.48
N LEU A 16 -21.52 4.86 -2.63
CA LEU A 16 -21.35 3.70 -1.75
C LEU A 16 -21.22 2.41 -2.56
N LEU A 17 -22.08 2.20 -3.56
CA LEU A 17 -22.00 1.05 -4.46
C LEU A 17 -20.69 1.02 -5.24
N PHE A 18 -20.21 2.17 -5.71
CA PHE A 18 -18.90 2.30 -6.34
C PHE A 18 -17.76 1.92 -5.37
N TYR A 19 -17.80 2.43 -4.15
CA TYR A 19 -16.81 2.11 -3.13
C TYR A 19 -16.77 0.60 -2.84
N PHE A 20 -17.93 -0.03 -2.60
CA PHE A 20 -18.00 -1.47 -2.34
C PHE A 20 -17.60 -2.31 -3.56
N GLY A 21 -17.97 -1.92 -4.77
CA GLY A 21 -17.56 -2.61 -5.99
C GLY A 21 -16.03 -2.65 -6.15
N TYR A 22 -15.36 -1.51 -5.94
CA TYR A 22 -13.88 -1.46 -5.97
C TYR A 22 -13.24 -2.20 -4.80
N THR A 23 -13.89 -2.20 -3.63
CA THR A 23 -13.45 -3.00 -2.47
C THR A 23 -13.43 -4.49 -2.80
N LEU A 24 -14.48 -5.01 -3.41
CA LEU A 24 -14.53 -6.39 -3.87
C LEU A 24 -13.44 -6.69 -4.89
N ILE A 25 -13.26 -5.82 -5.89
CA ILE A 25 -12.17 -5.97 -6.87
C ILE A 25 -10.80 -6.01 -6.18
N ALA A 26 -10.56 -5.18 -5.17
CA ALA A 26 -9.31 -5.15 -4.43
C ALA A 26 -9.07 -6.46 -3.65
N VAL A 27 -10.09 -7.00 -2.99
CA VAL A 27 -10.03 -8.29 -2.28
C VAL A 27 -9.68 -9.43 -3.24
N PHE A 28 -10.36 -9.52 -4.40
CA PHE A 28 -10.08 -10.55 -5.41
C PHE A 28 -8.69 -10.39 -6.07
N ARG A 29 -8.04 -9.24 -5.91
CA ARG A 29 -6.68 -8.99 -6.39
C ARG A 29 -5.62 -9.03 -5.29
N GLY A 30 -6.02 -9.35 -4.08
CA GLY A 30 -5.12 -9.67 -2.97
C GLY A 30 -4.86 -8.56 -1.96
N ALA A 31 -5.26 -7.32 -2.23
CA ALA A 31 -5.08 -6.20 -1.32
C ALA A 31 -6.44 -5.76 -0.72
N PRO A 32 -6.87 -6.33 0.41
CA PRO A 32 -8.12 -5.93 1.05
C PRO A 32 -7.99 -4.50 1.58
N PRO A 33 -9.05 -3.68 1.53
CA PRO A 33 -9.03 -2.30 2.01
C PRO A 33 -9.17 -2.24 3.54
N ILE A 34 -8.31 -2.95 4.25
CA ILE A 34 -8.24 -2.94 5.71
C ILE A 34 -7.15 -1.96 6.11
N PRO A 35 -7.50 -0.83 6.74
CA PRO A 35 -6.52 0.15 7.16
C PRO A 35 -5.59 -0.43 8.22
N SER A 36 -4.28 -0.40 7.99
CA SER A 36 -3.30 -0.79 9.00
C SER A 36 -3.42 0.08 10.25
N LEU A 37 -3.37 -0.52 11.43
CA LEU A 37 -3.37 0.23 12.69
C LEU A 37 -2.15 1.15 12.76
N SER A 38 -2.28 2.28 13.47
CA SER A 38 -1.16 3.23 13.63
C SER A 38 0.06 2.58 14.27
N SER A 39 -0.13 1.61 15.18
CA SER A 39 0.95 0.82 15.77
C SER A 39 1.67 -0.04 14.74
N THR A 40 0.93 -0.70 13.83
CA THR A 40 1.49 -1.49 12.74
C THR A 40 2.31 -0.62 11.78
N VAL A 41 1.78 0.55 11.39
CA VAL A 41 2.52 1.50 10.55
C VAL A 41 3.83 1.94 11.20
N LYS A 42 3.82 2.22 12.50
CA LYS A 42 5.05 2.57 13.24
C LYS A 42 6.07 1.43 13.23
N ARG A 43 5.65 0.17 13.42
CA ARG A 43 6.53 -1.00 13.32
C ARG A 43 7.10 -1.17 11.91
N MET A 44 6.24 -1.03 10.88
CA MET A 44 6.68 -1.08 9.48
C MET A 44 7.79 -0.06 9.21
N MET A 45 7.63 1.18 9.67
CA MET A 45 8.64 2.23 9.47
C MET A 45 9.94 1.95 10.23
N ARG A 46 9.87 1.37 11.44
CA ARG A 46 11.08 0.96 12.19
C ARG A 46 11.84 -0.13 11.46
N LEU A 47 11.16 -1.21 11.07
CA LEU A 47 11.78 -2.33 10.35
C LEU A 47 12.26 -1.96 8.96
N ALA A 48 11.60 -1.00 8.32
CA ALA A 48 11.99 -0.53 6.99
C ALA A 48 13.33 0.20 7.01
N GLU A 49 13.74 0.81 8.13
CA GLU A 49 15.01 1.55 8.25
C GLU A 49 15.22 2.51 7.07
N ILE A 50 14.17 3.27 6.75
CA ILE A 50 14.14 4.15 5.58
C ILE A 50 15.23 5.21 5.68
N LYS A 51 16.01 5.34 4.60
CA LYS A 51 17.00 6.41 4.44
C LYS A 51 16.41 7.53 3.57
N PRO A 52 16.76 8.80 3.83
CA PRO A 52 16.33 9.91 3.00
C PRO A 52 16.71 9.68 1.52
N GLY A 53 15.75 9.93 0.62
CA GLY A 53 15.91 9.74 -0.82
C GLY A 53 15.58 8.34 -1.33
N GLU A 54 15.44 7.32 -0.48
CA GLU A 54 15.06 5.98 -0.93
C GLU A 54 13.66 5.94 -1.55
N ALA A 55 13.53 5.11 -2.59
CA ALA A 55 12.26 4.87 -3.29
C ALA A 55 11.43 3.81 -2.55
N LEU A 56 10.27 4.20 -2.05
CA LEU A 56 9.32 3.29 -1.42
C LEU A 56 8.09 3.11 -2.32
N ILE A 57 7.71 1.85 -2.56
CA ILE A 57 6.46 1.49 -3.25
C ILE A 57 5.53 0.78 -2.26
N ASP A 58 4.30 1.30 -2.10
CA ASP A 58 3.26 0.69 -1.27
C ASP A 58 2.21 0.01 -2.16
N LEU A 59 2.17 -1.33 -2.12
CA LEU A 59 1.30 -2.15 -2.96
C LEU A 59 -0.07 -2.35 -2.31
N GLY A 60 -1.08 -1.61 -2.77
CA GLY A 60 -2.38 -1.50 -2.15
C GLY A 60 -2.40 -0.36 -1.12
N SER A 61 -2.00 0.83 -1.54
CA SER A 61 -1.71 1.94 -0.63
C SER A 61 -2.93 2.49 0.13
N GLY A 62 -4.15 2.11 -0.25
CA GLY A 62 -5.36 2.49 0.45
C GLY A 62 -5.49 4.00 0.65
N ASP A 63 -5.58 4.42 1.91
CA ASP A 63 -5.70 5.82 2.30
C ASP A 63 -4.35 6.57 2.39
N GLY A 64 -3.25 5.92 2.02
CA GLY A 64 -1.91 6.51 1.95
C GLY A 64 -1.21 6.73 3.28
N ARG A 65 -1.69 6.13 4.38
CA ARG A 65 -1.08 6.32 5.72
C ARG A 65 0.36 5.85 5.79
N ILE A 66 0.73 4.77 5.10
CA ILE A 66 2.09 4.26 5.00
C ILE A 66 2.96 5.23 4.21
N LEU A 67 2.49 5.72 3.07
CA LEU A 67 3.18 6.70 2.24
C LEU A 67 3.49 7.99 3.01
N LEU A 68 2.48 8.51 3.74
CA LEU A 68 2.64 9.71 4.56
C LEU A 68 3.59 9.50 5.75
N ALA A 69 3.64 8.29 6.29
CA ALA A 69 4.59 7.96 7.35
C ALA A 69 6.02 7.86 6.80
N ALA A 70 6.20 7.20 5.65
CA ALA A 70 7.49 7.05 5.00
C ALA A 70 8.05 8.38 4.47
N SER A 71 7.20 9.26 3.92
CA SER A 71 7.60 10.58 3.44
C SER A 71 8.20 11.47 4.54
N LYS A 72 7.71 11.32 5.78
CA LYS A 72 8.27 12.03 6.95
C LYS A 72 9.69 11.57 7.31
N LEU A 73 10.08 10.40 6.85
CA LEU A 73 11.44 9.83 6.98
C LEU A 73 12.32 10.15 5.77
N GLY A 74 11.80 10.96 4.82
CA GLY A 74 12.53 11.39 3.63
C GLY A 74 12.43 10.47 2.41
N ALA A 75 11.57 9.45 2.43
CA ALA A 75 11.36 8.58 1.27
C ALA A 75 10.67 9.29 0.11
N GLN A 76 11.01 8.86 -1.12
CA GLN A 76 10.23 9.12 -2.33
C GLN A 76 9.17 8.02 -2.47
N CYS A 77 7.91 8.36 -2.27
CA CYS A 77 6.84 7.39 -2.09
C CYS A 77 5.93 7.28 -3.32
N LEU A 78 5.71 6.05 -3.80
CA LEU A 78 4.74 5.72 -4.82
C LEU A 78 3.69 4.75 -4.25
N GLY A 79 2.45 5.19 -4.14
CA GLY A 79 1.31 4.33 -3.81
C GLY A 79 0.71 3.69 -5.06
N ILE A 80 0.40 2.42 -4.97
CA ILE A 80 -0.32 1.67 -6.00
C ILE A 80 -1.68 1.30 -5.45
N GLU A 81 -2.73 1.84 -6.06
CA GLU A 81 -4.10 1.63 -5.59
C GLU A 81 -5.05 1.45 -6.78
N ILE A 82 -6.00 0.55 -6.66
CA ILE A 82 -6.97 0.27 -7.73
C ILE A 82 -8.26 1.08 -7.58
N ASN A 83 -8.64 1.40 -6.34
CA ASN A 83 -9.85 2.15 -6.04
C ASN A 83 -9.65 3.65 -6.34
N PRO A 84 -10.37 4.23 -7.32
CA PRO A 84 -10.19 5.64 -7.69
C PRO A 84 -10.51 6.61 -6.55
N LEU A 85 -11.45 6.26 -5.66
CA LEU A 85 -11.82 7.11 -4.53
C LEU A 85 -10.68 7.19 -3.50
N LEU A 86 -10.01 6.06 -3.24
CA LEU A 86 -8.85 6.02 -2.35
C LEU A 86 -7.65 6.73 -2.96
N VAL A 87 -7.42 6.59 -4.27
CA VAL A 87 -6.39 7.37 -4.99
C VAL A 87 -6.61 8.87 -4.83
N TRP A 88 -7.83 9.34 -5.06
CA TRP A 88 -8.19 10.74 -4.91
C TRP A 88 -8.05 11.21 -3.46
N TYR A 89 -8.55 10.43 -2.51
CA TYR A 89 -8.44 10.71 -1.08
C TYR A 89 -6.98 10.84 -0.62
N THR A 90 -6.12 9.89 -1.04
CA THR A 90 -4.69 9.93 -0.71
C THR A 90 -3.99 11.16 -1.29
N ARG A 91 -4.32 11.55 -2.53
CA ARG A 91 -3.78 12.77 -3.14
C ARG A 91 -4.15 14.03 -2.36
N ILE A 92 -5.39 14.14 -1.90
CA ILE A 92 -5.82 15.24 -1.03
C ILE A 92 -5.02 15.24 0.27
N ARG A 93 -4.91 14.09 0.93
CA ARG A 93 -4.14 13.97 2.17
C ARG A 93 -2.68 14.37 1.99
N ALA A 94 -2.05 13.93 0.91
CA ALA A 94 -0.67 14.30 0.59
C ALA A 94 -0.52 15.83 0.40
N CYS A 95 -1.44 16.44 -0.35
CA CYS A 95 -1.49 17.89 -0.56
C CYS A 95 -1.65 18.65 0.77
N LEU A 96 -2.63 18.29 1.58
CA LEU A 96 -2.90 18.92 2.89
C LEU A 96 -1.73 18.74 3.87
N SER A 97 -1.03 17.63 3.78
CA SER A 97 0.16 17.33 4.61
C SER A 97 1.45 17.93 4.05
N LYS A 98 1.40 18.67 2.93
CA LYS A 98 2.56 19.19 2.19
C LYS A 98 3.61 18.12 1.87
N ALA A 99 3.17 16.87 1.67
CA ALA A 99 4.04 15.73 1.39
C ALA A 99 4.33 15.63 -0.12
N SER A 100 5.21 16.50 -0.62
CA SER A 100 5.55 16.58 -2.06
C SER A 100 6.24 15.33 -2.60
N SER A 101 6.85 14.51 -1.74
CA SER A 101 7.48 13.23 -2.11
C SER A 101 6.47 12.07 -2.24
N VAL A 102 5.16 12.30 -2.05
CA VAL A 102 4.13 11.27 -2.15
C VAL A 102 3.39 11.39 -3.48
N SER A 103 3.39 10.31 -4.23
CA SER A 103 2.59 10.14 -5.45
C SER A 103 1.73 8.89 -5.36
N VAL A 104 0.59 8.87 -6.08
CA VAL A 104 -0.29 7.70 -6.13
C VAL A 104 -0.72 7.43 -7.56
N ARG A 105 -0.54 6.18 -8.01
CA ARG A 105 -0.94 5.70 -9.34
C ARG A 105 -2.12 4.75 -9.23
N ARG A 106 -3.18 5.04 -10.01
CA ARG A 106 -4.30 4.13 -10.16
C ARG A 106 -3.93 3.00 -11.11
N THR A 107 -3.59 1.84 -10.57
CA THR A 107 -3.27 0.66 -11.38
C THR A 107 -3.37 -0.63 -10.57
N ASN A 108 -3.31 -1.76 -11.27
CA ASN A 108 -3.24 -3.08 -10.65
C ASN A 108 -1.80 -3.36 -10.18
N LEU A 109 -1.61 -3.70 -8.91
CA LEU A 109 -0.30 -3.97 -8.32
C LEU A 109 0.50 -5.06 -9.07
N TRP A 110 -0.18 -6.04 -9.69
CA TRP A 110 0.46 -7.10 -10.46
C TRP A 110 1.13 -6.63 -11.77
N LYS A 111 0.79 -5.40 -12.22
CA LYS A 111 1.32 -4.80 -13.46
C LYS A 111 2.39 -3.75 -13.20
N VAL A 112 2.72 -3.49 -11.95
CA VAL A 112 3.71 -2.46 -11.58
C VAL A 112 5.09 -3.08 -11.57
N ASP A 113 6.03 -2.43 -12.23
CA ASP A 113 7.45 -2.69 -12.10
C ASP A 113 7.96 -2.14 -10.76
N VAL A 114 8.59 -2.99 -9.97
CA VAL A 114 9.16 -2.65 -8.66
C VAL A 114 10.69 -2.67 -8.65
N SER A 115 11.34 -2.78 -9.81
CA SER A 115 12.79 -2.92 -9.97
C SER A 115 13.60 -1.76 -9.36
N GLN A 116 13.02 -0.56 -9.36
CA GLN A 116 13.67 0.64 -8.82
C GLN A 116 13.38 0.88 -7.33
N ALA A 117 12.54 0.04 -6.70
CA ALA A 117 12.21 0.20 -5.30
C ALA A 117 13.39 -0.20 -4.39
N ASP A 118 13.69 0.64 -3.40
CA ASP A 118 14.56 0.29 -2.27
C ASP A 118 13.76 -0.42 -1.18
N VAL A 119 12.49 -0.02 -1.03
CA VAL A 119 11.56 -0.59 -0.06
C VAL A 119 10.21 -0.83 -0.72
N VAL A 120 9.66 -2.03 -0.53
CA VAL A 120 8.25 -2.35 -0.87
C VAL A 120 7.49 -2.63 0.42
N THR A 121 6.35 -1.99 0.60
CA THR A 121 5.41 -2.27 1.69
C THR A 121 4.17 -2.96 1.17
N ILE A 122 3.66 -3.94 1.93
CA ILE A 122 2.49 -4.73 1.55
C ILE A 122 1.63 -5.10 2.76
N TYR A 123 0.31 -5.13 2.52
CA TYR A 123 -0.65 -5.91 3.28
C TYR A 123 -1.50 -6.72 2.29
N MET A 124 -1.33 -8.04 2.28
CA MET A 124 -1.96 -8.91 1.29
C MET A 124 -2.56 -10.17 1.94
N VAL A 125 -3.64 -10.67 1.38
CA VAL A 125 -4.25 -11.94 1.85
C VAL A 125 -3.35 -13.15 1.55
N PRO A 126 -3.36 -14.18 2.41
CA PRO A 126 -2.41 -15.31 2.35
C PRO A 126 -2.32 -16.00 0.99
N ILE A 127 -3.47 -16.18 0.33
CA ILE A 127 -3.55 -16.92 -0.96
C ILE A 127 -2.70 -16.30 -2.08
N PHE A 128 -2.37 -15.01 -2.00
CA PHE A 128 -1.56 -14.32 -3.00
C PHE A 128 -0.10 -14.11 -2.57
N MET A 129 0.27 -14.45 -1.32
CA MET A 129 1.62 -14.20 -0.81
C MET A 129 2.69 -14.97 -1.59
N GLN A 130 2.43 -16.22 -2.01
CA GLN A 130 3.37 -17.00 -2.82
C GLN A 130 3.64 -16.32 -4.17
N LYS A 131 2.58 -15.97 -4.90
CA LYS A 131 2.71 -15.29 -6.19
C LYS A 131 3.41 -13.94 -6.06
N LEU A 132 3.15 -13.21 -4.97
CA LEU A 132 3.79 -11.92 -4.71
C LEU A 132 5.28 -12.11 -4.39
N LYS A 133 5.64 -13.12 -3.60
CA LYS A 133 7.05 -13.48 -3.33
C LYS A 133 7.82 -13.64 -4.63
N GLU A 134 7.29 -14.47 -5.54
CA GLU A 134 7.93 -14.75 -6.84
C GLU A 134 8.14 -13.46 -7.66
N LYS A 135 7.11 -12.60 -7.73
CA LYS A 135 7.22 -11.31 -8.40
C LYS A 135 8.30 -10.42 -7.79
N LEU A 136 8.30 -10.26 -6.46
CA LEU A 136 9.23 -9.36 -5.79
C LEU A 136 10.68 -9.86 -5.87
N GLN A 137 10.89 -11.18 -5.75
CA GLN A 137 12.21 -11.78 -5.92
C GLN A 137 12.75 -11.68 -7.35
N ALA A 138 11.86 -11.72 -8.36
CA ALA A 138 12.26 -11.61 -9.76
C ALA A 138 12.55 -10.17 -10.20
N GLU A 139 11.87 -9.18 -9.62
CA GLU A 139 11.92 -7.81 -10.11
C GLU A 139 12.78 -6.88 -9.25
N MET A 140 12.82 -7.07 -7.92
CA MET A 140 13.51 -6.14 -7.03
C MET A 140 15.03 -6.34 -7.09
N LYS A 141 15.75 -5.23 -6.95
CA LYS A 141 17.23 -5.23 -6.94
C LYS A 141 17.78 -5.86 -5.65
N PRO A 142 18.99 -6.48 -5.70
CA PRO A 142 19.66 -7.02 -4.51
C PRO A 142 19.78 -5.97 -3.40
N GLY A 143 19.63 -6.43 -2.13
CA GLY A 143 19.67 -5.58 -0.96
C GLY A 143 18.40 -4.79 -0.66
N SER A 144 17.42 -4.75 -1.57
CA SER A 144 16.10 -4.13 -1.32
C SER A 144 15.36 -4.83 -0.19
N ARG A 145 14.45 -4.08 0.45
CA ARG A 145 13.69 -4.52 1.62
C ARG A 145 12.21 -4.64 1.29
N ILE A 146 11.58 -5.68 1.83
CA ILE A 146 10.14 -5.86 1.76
C ILE A 146 9.59 -5.89 3.17
N ILE A 147 8.59 -5.06 3.45
CA ILE A 147 7.89 -5.01 4.73
C ILE A 147 6.49 -5.56 4.55
N ALA A 148 6.27 -6.78 5.02
CA ALA A 148 4.97 -7.43 4.98
C ALA A 148 4.24 -7.26 6.32
N ALA A 149 3.00 -6.80 6.28
CA ALA A 149 2.14 -6.71 7.45
C ALA A 149 1.19 -7.90 7.51
N VAL A 150 1.00 -8.47 8.71
CA VAL A 150 0.05 -9.51 9.12
C VAL A 150 0.38 -10.91 8.61
N HIS A 151 0.72 -11.09 7.33
CA HIS A 151 0.97 -12.41 6.75
C HIS A 151 2.39 -12.53 6.25
N PRO A 152 3.17 -13.54 6.74
CA PRO A 152 4.51 -13.81 6.24
C PRO A 152 4.47 -14.45 4.84
N PHE A 153 5.59 -14.36 4.12
CA PHE A 153 5.78 -15.14 2.91
C PHE A 153 5.96 -16.63 3.23
N PRO A 154 5.35 -17.55 2.46
CA PRO A 154 5.59 -18.97 2.60
C PRO A 154 7.03 -19.31 2.18
N ASP A 155 7.65 -20.24 2.91
CA ASP A 155 9.00 -20.79 2.61
C ASP A 155 10.10 -19.72 2.42
N TRP A 156 9.92 -18.56 3.05
CA TRP A 156 10.93 -17.51 3.10
C TRP A 156 10.99 -16.94 4.51
N PRO A 157 12.01 -17.31 5.31
CA PRO A 157 12.14 -16.79 6.66
C PRO A 157 12.41 -15.27 6.62
N PRO A 158 11.76 -14.49 7.47
CA PRO A 158 12.03 -13.06 7.56
C PRO A 158 13.41 -12.80 8.14
N THR A 159 14.08 -11.75 7.68
CA THR A 159 15.36 -11.29 8.23
C THR A 159 15.19 -10.69 9.63
N ALA A 160 14.05 -10.05 9.87
CA ALA A 160 13.64 -9.54 11.18
C ALA A 160 12.09 -9.50 11.26
N GLN A 161 11.60 -9.54 12.50
CA GLN A 161 10.17 -9.49 12.77
C GLN A 161 9.90 -8.65 14.02
N GLU A 162 8.82 -7.88 13.98
CA GLU A 162 8.28 -7.18 15.15
C GLU A 162 6.75 -7.39 15.19
N ASP A 163 6.31 -8.21 16.16
CA ASP A 163 4.91 -8.63 16.27
C ASP A 163 4.42 -9.28 14.94
N ASN A 164 3.43 -8.69 14.29
CA ASN A 164 2.89 -9.13 13.01
C ASN A 164 3.44 -8.37 11.80
N VAL A 165 4.63 -7.82 11.88
CA VAL A 165 5.31 -7.15 10.78
C VAL A 165 6.63 -7.86 10.51
N PHE A 166 6.89 -8.17 9.24
CA PHE A 166 8.00 -8.99 8.79
C PHE A 166 8.87 -8.22 7.80
N LEU A 167 10.19 -8.23 8.04
CA LEU A 167 11.18 -7.70 7.11
C LEU A 167 11.80 -8.84 6.31
N TYR A 168 11.89 -8.67 5.01
CA TYR A 168 12.66 -9.52 4.10
C TYR A 168 13.66 -8.68 3.33
N ARG A 169 14.81 -9.27 2.99
CA ARG A 169 15.82 -8.65 2.13
C ARG A 169 16.01 -9.50 0.88
N ILE A 170 16.08 -8.84 -0.27
CA ILE A 170 16.41 -9.52 -1.53
C ILE A 170 17.89 -9.92 -1.46
N PRO A 171 18.23 -11.21 -1.70
CA PRO A 171 19.61 -11.67 -1.71
C PRO A 171 20.48 -10.94 -2.75
N HIS A 172 21.79 -10.90 -2.48
CA HIS A 172 22.78 -10.40 -3.42
C HIS A 172 23.07 -11.41 -4.52
#